data_401e410ee9bf3fec79d98603bea98e45
#
_entry.id   401e410ee9bf3fec79d98603bea98e45
#
_cell.length_a   1.000
_cell.length_b   1.000
_cell.length_c   1.000
_cell.angle_alpha   90.00
_cell.angle_beta   90.00
_cell.angle_gamma   90.00
#
_symmetry.space_group_name_H-M   'P 1'
#
loop_
_entity.id
_entity.type
_entity.pdbx_description
1 polymer ?
#
loop_
_entity_poly.entity_id
_entity_poly.type
_entity_poly.pdbx_seq_one_letter_code
_entity_poly.pdbx_strand_id
1 'polypeptide(L)'
;MNVVAYGAGTNSTAMLVGLHERGEPVDLILFADTGGERPETYKYVGVVSEWCKSVGFPEIITVKAPTKTLEQDCLDRGQLPSVAYGFKTCSLRFKKDPQDKYIRNNVTGTYTRLIGIDAGETQRAKEYEGTRYPLIEWDWGRDECVAAIERAGLPQPGKSACFFCPSSKPREILELKCNHPDLLARALAMESNAKENLTSVKGLGRNWSWTDFIAFGDKQLELFRNDIEEPCGCYDGESE
;
A
#
# COMPACT_ATOMS: atom_id res chain seq x y z
N MET A 1 -4.15 12.71 -23.20
CA MET A 1 -3.61 13.02 -21.87
C MET A 1 -3.09 11.74 -21.22
N ASN A 2 -1.96 11.80 -20.54
CA ASN A 2 -1.41 10.71 -19.74
C ASN A 2 -1.78 10.90 -18.26
N VAL A 3 -2.56 9.97 -17.74
CA VAL A 3 -3.07 9.99 -16.35
C VAL A 3 -2.42 8.87 -15.57
N VAL A 4 -1.60 9.21 -14.59
CA VAL A 4 -0.91 8.24 -13.73
C VAL A 4 -1.80 7.82 -12.56
N ALA A 5 -2.08 6.52 -12.43
CA ALA A 5 -2.67 5.93 -11.24
C ALA A 5 -1.56 5.66 -10.22
N TYR A 6 -1.30 6.64 -9.35
CA TYR A 6 -0.23 6.56 -8.37
C TYR A 6 -0.65 5.80 -7.12
N GLY A 7 0.10 4.78 -6.75
CA GLY A 7 -0.18 3.92 -5.58
C GLY A 7 0.72 4.16 -4.38
N ALA A 8 1.63 5.13 -4.43
CA ALA A 8 2.65 5.43 -3.40
C ALA A 8 3.55 4.24 -3.02
N GLY A 9 3.71 3.28 -3.91
CA GLY A 9 4.62 2.14 -3.76
C GLY A 9 5.76 2.20 -4.78
N THR A 10 6.69 1.24 -4.70
CA THR A 10 7.89 1.17 -5.53
C THR A 10 7.56 1.26 -7.03
N ASN A 11 6.66 0.41 -7.52
CA ASN A 11 6.39 0.34 -8.96
C ASN A 11 5.81 1.66 -9.51
N SER A 12 4.85 2.28 -8.81
CA SER A 12 4.25 3.53 -9.27
C SER A 12 5.20 4.73 -9.17
N THR A 13 6.13 4.73 -8.20
CA THR A 13 7.16 5.75 -8.09
C THR A 13 8.23 5.56 -9.17
N ALA A 14 8.72 4.34 -9.36
CA ALA A 14 9.67 4.01 -10.43
C ALA A 14 9.10 4.35 -11.81
N MET A 15 7.81 4.12 -12.03
CA MET A 15 7.14 4.50 -13.28
C MET A 15 7.21 6.02 -13.51
N LEU A 16 6.96 6.85 -12.50
CA LEU A 16 7.11 8.31 -12.63
C LEU A 16 8.54 8.70 -12.96
N VAL A 17 9.53 8.09 -12.30
CA VAL A 17 10.95 8.34 -12.61
C VAL A 17 11.28 7.92 -14.04
N GLY A 18 10.86 6.74 -14.48
CA GLY A 18 11.10 6.24 -15.82
C GLY A 18 10.43 7.09 -16.92
N LEU A 19 9.24 7.64 -16.67
CA LEU A 19 8.57 8.58 -17.55
C LEU A 19 9.40 9.87 -17.69
N HIS A 20 9.91 10.40 -16.58
CA HIS A 20 10.78 11.57 -16.58
C HIS A 20 12.08 11.31 -17.34
N GLU A 21 12.80 10.21 -17.07
CA GLU A 21 14.05 9.84 -17.73
C GLU A 21 13.90 9.70 -19.26
N ARG A 22 12.69 9.34 -19.71
CA ARG A 22 12.36 9.16 -21.15
C ARG A 22 11.74 10.39 -21.80
N GLY A 23 11.51 11.47 -21.04
CA GLY A 23 10.84 12.66 -21.53
C GLY A 23 9.37 12.41 -21.93
N GLU A 24 8.73 11.37 -21.38
CA GLU A 24 7.32 11.10 -21.62
C GLU A 24 6.45 12.05 -20.79
N PRO A 25 5.44 12.71 -21.40
CA PRO A 25 4.62 13.69 -20.68
C PRO A 25 3.70 13.01 -19.66
N VAL A 26 3.50 13.67 -18.52
CA VAL A 26 2.53 13.31 -17.49
C VAL A 26 1.61 14.52 -17.28
N ASP A 27 0.32 14.35 -17.54
CA ASP A 27 -0.66 15.44 -17.47
C ASP A 27 -1.44 15.47 -16.15
N LEU A 28 -1.58 14.31 -15.49
CA LEU A 28 -2.34 14.17 -14.25
C LEU A 28 -1.80 13.00 -13.43
N ILE A 29 -1.64 13.20 -12.12
CA ILE A 29 -1.23 12.15 -11.18
C ILE A 29 -2.29 12.05 -10.08
N LEU A 30 -2.92 10.88 -9.94
CA LEU A 30 -3.98 10.63 -8.97
C LEU A 30 -3.57 9.60 -7.93
N PHE A 31 -3.59 9.98 -6.67
CA PHE A 31 -3.49 9.08 -5.52
C PHE A 31 -4.87 8.88 -4.92
N ALA A 32 -5.33 7.63 -4.81
CA ALA A 32 -6.61 7.31 -4.18
C ALA A 32 -6.41 6.95 -2.71
N ASP A 33 -6.83 7.85 -1.83
CA ASP A 33 -6.78 7.65 -0.38
C ASP A 33 -8.01 6.86 0.09
N THR A 34 -7.76 5.67 0.61
CA THR A 34 -8.79 4.80 1.21
C THR A 34 -9.21 5.24 2.62
N GLY A 35 -8.46 6.17 3.23
CA GLY A 35 -8.55 6.55 4.64
C GLY A 35 -7.93 5.55 5.60
N GLY A 36 -7.23 4.54 5.09
CA GLY A 36 -6.59 3.49 5.89
C GLY A 36 -5.12 3.26 5.55
N GLU A 37 -4.49 4.16 4.80
CA GLU A 37 -3.06 4.03 4.51
C GLU A 37 -2.22 4.30 5.78
N ARG A 38 -0.99 3.78 5.83
CA ARG A 38 -0.05 4.04 6.94
C ARG A 38 0.47 5.49 6.89
N PRO A 39 0.82 6.10 8.02
CA PRO A 39 1.36 7.47 8.06
C PRO A 39 2.55 7.71 7.12
N GLU A 40 3.44 6.70 6.98
CA GLU A 40 4.58 6.74 6.07
C GLU A 40 4.15 6.89 4.62
N THR A 41 3.05 6.24 4.22
CA THR A 41 2.49 6.36 2.86
C THR A 41 2.08 7.80 2.57
N TYR A 42 1.36 8.45 3.51
CA TYR A 42 0.96 9.85 3.33
C TYR A 42 2.17 10.80 3.24
N LYS A 43 3.18 10.61 4.10
CA LYS A 43 4.43 11.38 4.04
C LYS A 43 5.14 11.17 2.69
N TYR A 44 5.19 9.91 2.22
CA TYR A 44 5.84 9.57 0.97
C TYR A 44 5.14 10.19 -0.25
N VAL A 45 3.80 10.24 -0.25
CA VAL A 45 3.03 10.98 -1.28
C VAL A 45 3.47 12.44 -1.36
N GLY A 46 3.66 13.09 -0.21
CA GLY A 46 4.17 14.47 -0.16
C GLY A 46 5.58 14.61 -0.76
N VAL A 47 6.50 13.73 -0.36
CA VAL A 47 7.88 13.72 -0.89
C VAL A 47 7.90 13.55 -2.42
N VAL A 48 7.16 12.59 -2.95
CA VAL A 48 7.10 12.34 -4.40
C VAL A 48 6.38 13.48 -5.13
N SER A 49 5.35 14.10 -4.52
CA SER A 49 4.67 15.25 -5.09
C SER A 49 5.61 16.45 -5.28
N GLU A 50 6.46 16.73 -4.30
CA GLU A 50 7.48 17.79 -4.44
C GLU A 50 8.54 17.43 -5.49
N TRP A 51 8.98 16.17 -5.56
CA TRP A 51 9.85 15.71 -6.61
C TRP A 51 9.21 15.89 -8.00
N CYS A 52 7.94 15.51 -8.18
CA CYS A 52 7.20 15.72 -9.43
C CYS A 52 7.26 17.18 -9.88
N LYS A 53 6.98 18.12 -8.98
CA LYS A 53 7.09 19.57 -9.28
C LYS A 53 8.50 19.97 -9.71
N SER A 54 9.52 19.45 -9.04
CA SER A 54 10.92 19.79 -9.32
C SER A 54 11.37 19.35 -10.71
N VAL A 55 10.76 18.29 -11.26
CA VAL A 55 11.05 17.76 -12.61
C VAL A 55 10.06 18.20 -13.68
N GLY A 56 9.15 19.13 -13.35
CA GLY A 56 8.17 19.69 -14.29
C GLY A 56 6.90 18.84 -14.49
N PHE A 57 6.66 17.84 -13.64
CA PHE A 57 5.41 17.09 -13.59
C PHE A 57 4.36 17.80 -12.74
N PRO A 58 3.06 17.53 -12.93
CA PRO A 58 2.02 18.02 -12.05
C PRO A 58 2.17 17.42 -10.65
N GLU A 59 1.68 18.14 -9.64
CA GLU A 59 1.59 17.62 -8.29
C GLU A 59 0.58 16.47 -8.18
N ILE A 60 0.76 15.62 -7.18
CA ILE A 60 -0.13 14.50 -6.93
C ILE A 60 -1.45 14.97 -6.33
N ILE A 61 -2.55 14.71 -7.02
CA ILE A 61 -3.89 15.02 -6.53
C ILE A 61 -4.44 13.82 -5.76
N THR A 62 -4.80 14.05 -4.50
CA THR A 62 -5.43 13.03 -3.65
C THR A 62 -6.95 13.01 -3.88
N VAL A 63 -7.48 11.85 -4.25
CA VAL A 63 -8.92 11.61 -4.41
C VAL A 63 -9.42 10.60 -3.37
N LYS A 64 -10.69 10.72 -2.95
CA LYS A 64 -11.31 9.90 -1.91
C LYS A 64 -12.68 9.42 -2.32
N ALA A 65 -13.13 8.31 -1.75
CA ALA A 65 -14.53 7.93 -1.81
C ALA A 65 -15.40 9.01 -1.15
N PRO A 66 -16.58 9.36 -1.73
CA PRO A 66 -17.29 10.58 -1.35
C PRO A 66 -17.99 10.52 0.01
N THR A 67 -18.26 9.34 0.53
CA THR A 67 -19.14 9.19 1.71
C THR A 67 -18.41 8.72 2.96
N LYS A 68 -17.51 7.77 2.86
CA LYS A 68 -16.82 7.17 4.01
C LYS A 68 -15.50 6.52 3.59
N THR A 69 -14.63 6.32 4.57
CA THR A 69 -13.38 5.56 4.39
C THR A 69 -13.66 4.06 4.25
N LEU A 70 -12.68 3.30 3.75
CA LEU A 70 -12.78 1.84 3.70
C LEU A 70 -12.92 1.23 5.10
N GLU A 71 -12.21 1.77 6.10
CA GLU A 71 -12.35 1.34 7.49
C GLU A 71 -13.79 1.52 7.98
N GLN A 72 -14.36 2.72 7.81
CA GLN A 72 -15.72 3.00 8.22
C GLN A 72 -16.73 2.09 7.52
N ASP A 73 -16.57 1.83 6.21
CA ASP A 73 -17.45 0.92 5.47
C ASP A 73 -17.39 -0.52 6.02
N CYS A 74 -16.18 -0.99 6.40
CA CYS A 74 -16.02 -2.31 7.02
C CYS A 74 -16.66 -2.38 8.41
N LEU A 75 -16.47 -1.37 9.25
CA LEU A 75 -17.03 -1.29 10.60
C LEU A 75 -18.57 -1.23 10.56
N ASP A 76 -19.15 -0.36 9.74
CA ASP A 76 -20.60 -0.20 9.62
C ASP A 76 -21.31 -1.48 9.14
N ARG A 77 -20.62 -2.30 8.35
CA ARG A 77 -21.17 -3.57 7.83
C ARG A 77 -20.86 -4.77 8.72
N GLY A 78 -20.02 -4.62 9.72
CA GLY A 78 -19.48 -5.76 10.45
C GLY A 78 -18.76 -6.76 9.52
N GLN A 79 -17.96 -6.26 8.58
CA GLN A 79 -17.26 -7.08 7.59
C GLN A 79 -15.79 -6.71 7.48
N LEU A 80 -14.97 -7.66 7.05
CA LEU A 80 -13.58 -7.41 6.70
C LEU A 80 -13.46 -6.84 5.28
N PRO A 81 -12.31 -6.22 4.93
CA PRO A 81 -12.04 -5.82 3.56
C PRO A 81 -12.22 -7.00 2.58
N SER A 82 -12.79 -6.75 1.42
CA SER A 82 -13.19 -7.80 0.46
C SER A 82 -12.04 -8.73 0.02
N VAL A 83 -10.78 -8.27 0.13
CA VAL A 83 -9.58 -9.08 -0.12
C VAL A 83 -9.48 -10.25 0.86
N ALA A 84 -10.01 -10.16 2.08
CA ALA A 84 -10.09 -11.30 3.00
C ALA A 84 -10.85 -12.47 2.37
N TYR A 85 -11.91 -12.18 1.64
CA TYR A 85 -12.78 -13.14 0.96
C TYR A 85 -12.33 -13.47 -0.48
N GLY A 86 -11.15 -13.03 -0.90
CA GLY A 86 -10.62 -13.26 -2.25
C GLY A 86 -11.08 -12.27 -3.32
N PHE A 87 -11.88 -11.25 -2.97
CA PHE A 87 -12.39 -10.25 -3.92
C PHE A 87 -11.58 -8.95 -3.88
N LYS A 88 -11.56 -8.21 -4.99
CA LYS A 88 -10.86 -6.91 -5.10
C LYS A 88 -11.82 -5.70 -5.02
N THR A 89 -13.03 -5.87 -4.47
CA THR A 89 -14.05 -4.81 -4.42
C THR A 89 -13.58 -3.58 -3.64
N CYS A 90 -12.79 -3.75 -2.57
CA CYS A 90 -12.21 -2.62 -1.85
C CYS A 90 -11.31 -1.75 -2.75
N SER A 91 -10.50 -2.38 -3.62
CA SER A 91 -9.67 -1.64 -4.59
C SER A 91 -10.52 -0.94 -5.66
N LEU A 92 -11.58 -1.57 -6.14
CA LEU A 92 -12.49 -0.96 -7.12
C LEU A 92 -13.18 0.28 -6.50
N ARG A 93 -13.89 0.10 -5.38
CA ARG A 93 -14.73 1.15 -4.78
C ARG A 93 -13.92 2.29 -4.15
N PHE A 94 -12.76 2.01 -3.57
CA PHE A 94 -11.99 3.01 -2.81
C PHE A 94 -10.72 3.49 -3.53
N LYS A 95 -10.32 2.86 -4.63
CA LYS A 95 -9.18 3.35 -5.43
C LYS A 95 -9.58 3.69 -6.86
N LYS A 96 -10.19 2.76 -7.60
CA LYS A 96 -10.53 2.98 -9.00
C LYS A 96 -11.68 3.98 -9.18
N ASP A 97 -12.81 3.77 -8.51
CA ASP A 97 -14.01 4.61 -8.68
C ASP A 97 -13.78 6.10 -8.35
N PRO A 98 -13.06 6.47 -7.25
CA PRO A 98 -12.73 7.87 -6.98
C PRO A 98 -11.87 8.51 -8.07
N GLN A 99 -10.89 7.77 -8.62
CA GLN A 99 -10.07 8.25 -9.73
C GLN A 99 -10.90 8.42 -10.99
N ASP A 100 -11.73 7.44 -11.34
CA ASP A 100 -12.62 7.50 -12.50
C ASP A 100 -13.62 8.67 -12.40
N LYS A 101 -14.15 8.92 -11.20
CA LYS A 101 -15.02 10.06 -10.94
C LYS A 101 -14.28 11.39 -11.15
N TYR A 102 -13.06 11.48 -10.62
CA TYR A 102 -12.23 12.68 -10.80
C TYR A 102 -11.96 12.94 -12.29
N ILE A 103 -11.52 11.90 -13.03
CA ILE A 103 -11.22 12.00 -14.46
C ILE A 103 -12.46 12.45 -15.24
N ARG A 104 -13.62 11.83 -15.03
CA ARG A 104 -14.87 12.20 -15.72
C ARG A 104 -15.28 13.67 -15.51
N ASN A 105 -14.95 14.22 -14.35
CA ASN A 105 -15.35 15.59 -14.00
C ASN A 105 -14.33 16.65 -14.43
N ASN A 106 -13.06 16.27 -14.67
CA ASN A 106 -11.98 17.24 -14.86
C ASN A 106 -11.18 17.04 -16.15
N VAL A 107 -11.33 15.91 -16.83
CA VAL A 107 -10.59 15.60 -18.06
C VAL A 107 -11.56 15.60 -19.24
N THR A 108 -11.22 16.40 -20.26
CA THR A 108 -11.97 16.44 -21.54
C THR A 108 -11.19 15.69 -22.62
N GLY A 109 -11.90 14.94 -23.48
CA GLY A 109 -11.29 14.18 -24.56
C GLY A 109 -10.71 12.83 -24.11
N THR A 110 -9.84 12.26 -24.94
CA THR A 110 -9.24 10.95 -24.72
C THR A 110 -8.05 11.02 -23.75
N TYR A 111 -7.90 10.01 -22.94
CA TYR A 111 -6.75 9.86 -22.03
C TYR A 111 -6.23 8.43 -22.02
N THR A 112 -4.97 8.28 -21.68
CA THR A 112 -4.31 7.00 -21.44
C THR A 112 -4.00 6.90 -19.93
N ARG A 113 -4.45 5.83 -19.29
CA ARG A 113 -4.13 5.54 -17.90
C ARG A 113 -2.82 4.77 -17.82
N LEU A 114 -1.86 5.28 -17.05
CA LEU A 114 -0.58 4.64 -16.78
C LEU A 114 -0.62 3.96 -15.42
N ILE A 115 -0.33 2.65 -15.39
CA ILE A 115 -0.37 1.82 -14.18
C ILE A 115 0.99 1.18 -13.96
N GLY A 116 1.56 1.36 -12.76
CA GLY A 116 2.84 0.78 -12.37
C GLY A 116 2.68 -0.69 -11.96
N ILE A 117 2.78 -1.59 -12.93
CA ILE A 117 2.95 -3.04 -12.74
C ILE A 117 4.31 -3.39 -13.35
N ASP A 118 5.21 -3.98 -12.55
CA ASP A 118 6.53 -4.36 -13.03
C ASP A 118 6.51 -5.62 -13.91
N ALA A 119 7.61 -5.86 -14.64
CA ALA A 119 7.74 -6.99 -15.56
C ALA A 119 7.65 -8.37 -14.88
N GLY A 120 7.91 -8.47 -13.57
CA GLY A 120 7.74 -9.69 -12.80
C GLY A 120 6.29 -10.00 -12.41
N GLU A 121 5.36 -9.05 -12.59
CA GLU A 121 3.95 -9.16 -12.22
C GLU A 121 3.00 -9.06 -13.42
N THR A 122 3.42 -9.41 -14.63
CA THR A 122 2.65 -9.27 -15.89
C THR A 122 1.26 -9.90 -15.83
N GLN A 123 1.09 -10.99 -15.07
CA GLN A 123 -0.21 -11.67 -14.88
C GLN A 123 -1.26 -10.77 -14.19
N ARG A 124 -0.87 -9.63 -13.62
CA ARG A 124 -1.78 -8.62 -13.05
C ARG A 124 -2.24 -7.61 -14.09
N ALA A 125 -1.48 -7.43 -15.15
CA ALA A 125 -1.83 -6.53 -16.25
C ALA A 125 -3.00 -7.13 -17.04
N LYS A 126 -4.00 -6.31 -17.28
CA LYS A 126 -5.15 -6.68 -18.11
C LYS A 126 -5.23 -5.72 -19.27
N GLU A 127 -5.51 -6.24 -20.44
CA GLU A 127 -5.77 -5.41 -21.61
C GLU A 127 -7.06 -4.63 -21.43
N TYR A 128 -6.93 -3.32 -21.29
CA TYR A 128 -8.03 -2.38 -21.33
C TYR A 128 -7.70 -1.26 -22.31
N GLU A 129 -8.65 -0.91 -23.14
CA GLU A 129 -8.53 0.25 -24.01
C GLU A 129 -8.14 1.51 -23.21
N GLY A 130 -7.16 2.27 -23.69
CA GLY A 130 -6.68 3.46 -22.99
C GLY A 130 -5.86 3.20 -21.73
N THR A 131 -5.32 1.98 -21.54
CA THR A 131 -4.41 1.65 -20.42
C THR A 131 -3.05 1.21 -20.93
N ARG A 132 -1.99 1.72 -20.34
CA ARG A 132 -0.59 1.31 -20.58
C ARG A 132 0.06 0.84 -19.28
N TYR A 133 1.04 -0.02 -19.40
CA TYR A 133 1.89 -0.55 -18.34
C TYR A 133 3.36 -0.26 -18.63
N PRO A 134 3.83 0.98 -18.42
CA PRO A 134 5.15 1.41 -18.87
C PRO A 134 6.30 0.55 -18.35
N LEU A 135 6.24 0.06 -17.10
CA LEU A 135 7.29 -0.79 -16.54
C LEU A 135 7.41 -2.12 -17.28
N ILE A 136 6.29 -2.69 -17.75
CA ILE A 136 6.28 -3.91 -18.57
C ILE A 136 6.84 -3.59 -19.95
N GLU A 137 6.45 -2.47 -20.56
CA GLU A 137 6.95 -2.02 -21.86
C GLU A 137 8.47 -1.80 -21.86
N TRP A 138 9.03 -1.38 -20.72
CA TRP A 138 10.46 -1.14 -20.54
C TRP A 138 11.22 -2.37 -20.00
N ASP A 139 10.54 -3.48 -19.75
CA ASP A 139 11.10 -4.70 -19.12
C ASP A 139 11.74 -4.41 -17.73
N TRP A 140 11.11 -3.51 -16.95
CA TRP A 140 11.57 -3.18 -15.62
C TRP A 140 10.95 -4.11 -14.58
N GLY A 141 11.80 -4.94 -13.96
CA GLY A 141 11.47 -5.72 -12.79
C GLY A 141 11.64 -4.94 -11.49
N ARG A 142 11.65 -5.67 -10.37
CA ARG A 142 11.73 -5.06 -9.04
C ARG A 142 13.04 -4.31 -8.82
N ASP A 143 14.15 -4.86 -9.27
CA ASP A 143 15.48 -4.30 -9.03
C ASP A 143 15.69 -3.01 -9.84
N GLU A 144 15.24 -2.96 -11.09
CA GLU A 144 15.23 -1.75 -11.92
C GLU A 144 14.35 -0.66 -11.32
N CYS A 145 13.20 -1.03 -10.75
CA CYS A 145 12.32 -0.07 -10.07
C CYS A 145 12.99 0.54 -8.83
N VAL A 146 13.67 -0.27 -8.01
CA VAL A 146 14.43 0.21 -6.85
C VAL A 146 15.56 1.14 -7.29
N ALA A 147 16.36 0.71 -8.28
CA ALA A 147 17.47 1.50 -8.81
C ALA A 147 17.01 2.84 -9.43
N ALA A 148 15.85 2.86 -10.09
CA ALA A 148 15.29 4.11 -10.65
C ALA A 148 14.96 5.13 -9.55
N ILE A 149 14.34 4.69 -8.45
CA ILE A 149 14.01 5.56 -7.30
C ILE A 149 15.29 6.12 -6.68
N GLU A 150 16.33 5.29 -6.53
CA GLU A 150 17.64 5.72 -6.01
C GLU A 150 18.33 6.75 -6.92
N ARG A 151 18.30 6.54 -8.24
CA ARG A 151 18.84 7.50 -9.21
C ARG A 151 18.14 8.86 -9.16
N ALA A 152 16.83 8.86 -8.85
CA ALA A 152 16.06 10.09 -8.67
C ALA A 152 16.33 10.80 -7.34
N GLY A 153 17.17 10.24 -6.46
CA GLY A 153 17.43 10.76 -5.11
C GLY A 153 16.25 10.65 -4.17
N LEU A 154 15.26 9.81 -4.48
CA LEU A 154 14.09 9.59 -3.66
C LEU A 154 14.34 8.47 -2.63
N PRO A 155 13.77 8.57 -1.42
CA PRO A 155 13.80 7.46 -0.48
C PRO A 155 12.96 6.30 -1.00
N GLN A 156 13.36 5.07 -0.67
CA GLN A 156 12.54 3.90 -1.00
C GLN A 156 11.22 3.94 -0.23
N PRO A 157 10.08 3.69 -0.90
CA PRO A 157 8.79 3.65 -0.23
C PRO A 157 8.68 2.44 0.69
N GLY A 158 7.98 2.60 1.79
CA GLY A 158 7.48 1.48 2.57
C GLY A 158 6.36 0.72 1.82
N LYS A 159 5.73 -0.22 2.51
CA LYS A 159 4.57 -0.90 1.95
C LYS A 159 3.39 0.06 1.83
N SER A 160 2.94 0.31 0.61
CA SER A 160 1.71 1.07 0.34
C SER A 160 0.51 0.14 0.39
N ALA A 161 -0.15 0.08 1.53
CA ALA A 161 -1.38 -0.69 1.76
C ALA A 161 -2.10 -0.16 3.00
N CYS A 162 -3.41 -0.38 3.08
CA CYS A 162 -4.17 -0.10 4.30
C CYS A 162 -3.55 -0.85 5.50
N PHE A 163 -3.52 -0.21 6.66
CA PHE A 163 -2.94 -0.80 7.88
C PHE A 163 -3.65 -2.09 8.33
N PHE A 164 -4.89 -2.30 7.89
CA PHE A 164 -5.72 -3.49 8.11
C PHE A 164 -5.85 -4.39 6.86
N CYS A 165 -4.89 -4.35 5.93
CA CYS A 165 -5.00 -5.10 4.68
C CYS A 165 -4.86 -6.60 4.90
N PRO A 166 -5.83 -7.44 4.45
CA PRO A 166 -5.73 -8.90 4.57
C PRO A 166 -4.57 -9.54 3.78
N SER A 167 -3.89 -8.78 2.92
CA SER A 167 -2.68 -9.22 2.21
C SER A 167 -1.39 -8.89 2.96
N SER A 168 -1.47 -8.40 4.20
CA SER A 168 -0.29 -8.14 5.02
C SER A 168 0.37 -9.44 5.45
N LYS A 169 1.70 -9.46 5.37
CA LYS A 169 2.53 -10.57 5.84
C LYS A 169 2.69 -10.50 7.37
N PRO A 170 2.96 -11.62 8.06
CA PRO A 170 3.19 -11.62 9.51
C PRO A 170 4.21 -10.57 9.97
N ARG A 171 5.34 -10.43 9.27
CA ARG A 171 6.35 -9.41 9.57
C ARG A 171 5.78 -7.99 9.53
N GLU A 172 4.94 -7.67 8.55
CA GLU A 172 4.35 -6.34 8.40
C GLU A 172 3.32 -6.01 9.49
N ILE A 173 2.69 -7.05 10.07
CA ILE A 173 1.79 -6.91 11.23
C ILE A 173 2.61 -6.66 12.50
N LEU A 174 3.75 -7.35 12.67
CA LEU A 174 4.67 -7.09 13.77
C LEU A 174 5.30 -5.69 13.68
N GLU A 175 5.68 -5.26 12.47
CA GLU A 175 6.13 -3.88 12.23
C GLU A 175 5.04 -2.85 12.59
N LEU A 176 3.79 -3.13 12.23
CA LEU A 176 2.64 -2.29 12.61
C LEU A 176 2.48 -2.24 14.14
N LYS A 177 2.63 -3.39 14.83
CA LYS A 177 2.58 -3.47 16.29
C LYS A 177 3.64 -2.58 16.96
N CYS A 178 4.87 -2.62 16.44
CA CYS A 178 5.98 -1.85 17.02
C CYS A 178 5.87 -0.35 16.74
N ASN A 179 5.53 0.01 15.48
CA ASN A 179 5.61 1.40 15.03
C ASN A 179 4.28 2.17 15.20
N HIS A 180 3.15 1.47 15.14
CA HIS A 180 1.80 2.03 15.16
C HIS A 180 0.84 1.15 15.94
N PRO A 181 1.03 0.98 17.27
CA PRO A 181 0.17 0.12 18.09
C PRO A 181 -1.30 0.55 18.08
N ASP A 182 -1.57 1.84 17.92
CA ASP A 182 -2.91 2.40 17.77
C ASP A 182 -3.60 1.92 16.47
N LEU A 183 -2.89 1.87 15.36
CA LEU A 183 -3.42 1.34 14.11
C LEU A 183 -3.64 -0.17 14.17
N LEU A 184 -2.75 -0.90 14.84
CA LEU A 184 -2.97 -2.33 15.09
C LEU A 184 -4.23 -2.53 15.92
N ALA A 185 -4.43 -1.76 17.00
CA ALA A 185 -5.63 -1.86 17.84
C ALA A 185 -6.91 -1.63 17.02
N ARG A 186 -6.92 -0.67 16.10
CA ARG A 186 -8.05 -0.42 15.17
C ARG A 186 -8.28 -1.60 14.22
N ALA A 187 -7.21 -2.21 13.69
CA ALA A 187 -7.33 -3.39 12.83
C ALA A 187 -7.91 -4.59 13.60
N LEU A 188 -7.48 -4.82 14.84
CA LEU A 188 -8.02 -5.88 15.70
C LEU A 188 -9.48 -5.59 16.11
N ALA A 189 -9.84 -4.32 16.34
CA ALA A 189 -11.22 -3.93 16.60
C ALA A 189 -12.12 -4.21 15.39
N MET A 190 -11.64 -3.94 14.15
CA MET A 190 -12.35 -4.29 12.92
C MET A 190 -12.54 -5.80 12.79
N GLU A 191 -11.51 -6.60 13.10
CA GLU A 191 -11.61 -8.07 13.09
C GLU A 191 -12.63 -8.57 14.12
N SER A 192 -12.60 -8.03 15.32
CA SER A 192 -13.56 -8.34 16.38
C SER A 192 -15.00 -7.97 16.00
N ASN A 193 -15.20 -6.78 15.43
CA ASN A 193 -16.51 -6.31 14.96
C ASN A 193 -17.11 -7.19 13.86
N ALA A 194 -16.27 -7.79 13.02
CA ALA A 194 -16.70 -8.68 11.94
C ALA A 194 -16.95 -10.13 12.41
N LYS A 195 -16.50 -10.52 13.59
CA LYS A 195 -16.38 -11.92 14.05
C LYS A 195 -17.66 -12.75 13.87
N GLU A 196 -18.82 -12.20 14.23
CA GLU A 196 -20.10 -12.90 14.13
C GLU A 196 -20.57 -13.13 12.68
N ASN A 197 -20.03 -12.35 11.74
CA ASN A 197 -20.38 -12.40 10.31
C ASN A 197 -19.37 -13.22 9.48
N LEU A 198 -18.31 -13.76 10.10
CA LEU A 198 -17.31 -14.55 9.38
C LEU A 198 -17.81 -15.97 9.15
N THR A 199 -17.98 -16.34 7.89
CA THR A 199 -18.42 -17.69 7.48
C THR A 199 -17.36 -18.46 6.70
N SER A 200 -16.59 -17.77 5.86
CA SER A 200 -15.61 -18.38 4.94
C SER A 200 -14.16 -18.06 5.29
N VAL A 201 -13.94 -17.17 6.23
CA VAL A 201 -12.61 -16.72 6.68
C VAL A 201 -12.56 -16.67 8.20
N LYS A 202 -11.37 -16.75 8.79
CA LYS A 202 -11.16 -16.74 10.25
C LYS A 202 -10.83 -15.36 10.81
N GLY A 203 -10.42 -14.43 9.93
CA GLY A 203 -10.03 -13.08 10.31
C GLY A 203 -9.31 -12.36 9.18
N LEU A 204 -8.62 -11.27 9.49
CA LEU A 204 -7.83 -10.48 8.53
C LEU A 204 -6.74 -11.30 7.82
N GLY A 205 -6.20 -12.34 8.45
CA GLY A 205 -5.29 -13.29 7.83
C GLY A 205 -5.95 -14.34 6.93
N ARG A 206 -7.25 -14.22 6.66
CA ARG A 206 -8.08 -15.19 5.92
C ARG A 206 -8.26 -16.51 6.67
N ASN A 207 -7.26 -17.41 6.63
CA ASN A 207 -7.28 -18.72 7.29
C ASN A 207 -6.89 -18.67 8.78
N TRP A 208 -6.52 -17.52 9.26
CA TRP A 208 -6.12 -17.23 10.65
C TRP A 208 -6.53 -15.80 11.03
N SER A 209 -6.62 -15.50 12.33
CA SER A 209 -6.93 -14.16 12.81
C SER A 209 -5.65 -13.39 13.21
N TRP A 210 -5.64 -12.09 13.01
CA TRP A 210 -4.56 -11.24 13.52
C TRP A 210 -4.57 -11.21 15.04
N THR A 211 -5.77 -11.28 15.66
CA THR A 211 -5.92 -11.33 17.12
C THR A 211 -5.19 -12.53 17.71
N ASP A 212 -5.41 -13.74 17.17
CA ASP A 212 -4.74 -14.95 17.65
C ASP A 212 -3.24 -14.91 17.39
N PHE A 213 -2.82 -14.41 16.23
CA PHE A 213 -1.42 -14.27 15.89
C PHE A 213 -0.66 -13.36 16.86
N ILE A 214 -1.23 -12.21 17.20
CA ILE A 214 -0.61 -11.27 18.15
C ILE A 214 -0.61 -11.86 19.57
N ALA A 215 -1.73 -12.47 20.01
CA ALA A 215 -1.81 -13.09 21.33
C ALA A 215 -0.83 -14.27 21.50
N PHE A 216 -0.62 -15.07 20.44
CA PHE A 216 0.36 -16.15 20.46
C PHE A 216 1.80 -15.63 20.57
N GLY A 217 2.15 -14.60 19.80
CA GLY A 217 3.46 -13.95 19.86
C GLY A 217 3.74 -13.35 21.24
N ASP A 218 2.76 -12.73 21.87
CA ASP A 218 2.90 -12.14 23.20
C ASP A 218 3.13 -13.23 24.28
N LYS A 219 2.41 -14.34 24.20
CA LYS A 219 2.62 -15.48 25.11
C LYS A 219 4.02 -16.10 24.96
N GLN A 220 4.53 -16.20 23.73
CA GLN A 220 5.90 -16.69 23.53
C GLN A 220 6.93 -15.71 24.11
N LEU A 221 6.75 -14.41 23.92
CA LEU A 221 7.64 -13.40 24.50
C LEU A 221 7.60 -13.41 26.04
N GLU A 222 6.44 -13.64 26.65
CA GLU A 222 6.32 -13.82 28.12
C GLU A 222 7.08 -15.06 28.60
N LEU A 223 6.99 -16.18 27.90
CA LEU A 223 7.73 -17.40 28.23
C LEU A 223 9.25 -17.16 28.14
N PHE A 224 9.72 -16.48 27.11
CA PHE A 224 11.15 -16.14 26.98
C PHE A 224 11.60 -15.05 27.96
N ARG A 225 10.74 -14.13 28.40
CA ARG A 225 11.07 -13.15 29.43
C ARG A 225 11.34 -13.79 30.80
N ASN A 226 10.62 -14.84 31.12
CA ASN A 226 10.80 -15.56 32.38
C ASN A 226 12.05 -16.44 32.40
N ASP A 227 12.65 -16.73 31.23
CA ASP A 227 13.88 -17.52 31.10
C ASP A 227 15.15 -16.65 30.99
N ILE A 228 15.02 -15.33 30.86
CA ILE A 228 16.16 -14.39 30.76
C ILE A 228 16.40 -13.73 32.13
N GLU A 229 16.77 -14.50 33.14
CA GLU A 229 17.45 -13.99 34.34
C GLU A 229 18.98 -14.07 34.28
N GLU A 230 19.57 -14.59 33.21
CA GLU A 230 21.00 -14.51 32.99
C GLU A 230 21.34 -13.39 32.01
N PRO A 231 22.22 -12.43 32.38
CA PRO A 231 22.72 -11.45 31.43
C PRO A 231 23.46 -12.20 30.33
N CYS A 232 23.03 -11.98 29.08
CA CYS A 232 23.72 -12.51 27.91
C CYS A 232 25.15 -11.94 27.91
N GLY A 233 26.13 -12.73 28.27
CA GLY A 233 27.56 -12.41 28.20
C GLY A 233 28.12 -12.38 26.77
N CYS A 234 27.28 -12.01 25.80
CA CYS A 234 27.70 -11.89 24.42
C CYS A 234 28.13 -10.43 24.17
N TYR A 235 29.45 -10.23 24.16
CA TYR A 235 30.10 -9.02 23.68
C TYR A 235 30.36 -7.90 24.70
N ASP A 236 31.27 -8.14 25.58
CA ASP A 236 32.07 -7.08 26.23
C ASP A 236 33.22 -6.72 25.30
N GLY A 237 33.02 -5.80 24.39
CA GLY A 237 34.01 -5.40 23.39
C GLY A 237 35.37 -4.92 23.95
N GLU A 238 36.14 -5.83 24.57
CA GLU A 238 37.55 -5.67 24.86
C GLU A 238 38.35 -6.66 23.99
N SER A 239 38.89 -6.15 22.89
CA SER A 239 39.98 -6.76 22.17
C SER A 239 41.27 -6.14 22.68
N GLU A 240 42.12 -6.94 23.28
CA GLU A 240 43.57 -6.66 23.35
C GLU A 240 44.19 -6.53 21.96
#